data_9d6909acce9ec475dc9ad46d005c3041
#
_entry.id   9d6909acce9ec475dc9ad46d005c3041
#
_cell.length_a   1.000
_cell.length_b   1.000
_cell.length_c   1.000
_cell.angle_alpha   90.00
_cell.angle_beta   90.00
_cell.angle_gamma   90.00
#
_symmetry.space_group_name_H-M   'P 1'
#
loop_
_entity.id
_entity.type
_entity.pdbx_description
1 polymer ?
#
loop_
_entity_poly.entity_id
_entity_poly.type
_entity_poly.pdbx_seq_one_letter_code
_entity_poly.pdbx_strand_id
1 'polypeptide(L)'
;MMHLSPNRIVRVVVLLAAAAGALLPDASAQTLVGAIDFHAHGDPDGTARKIDVIDLAKAAKAAGMRAIVIKNHYEPTASLAYIVRKEVPGIEVFGGISLDLTVGGVNPAAVEWMTKVKGGYGKVVWLPTFDSEAQVLRDKRQGPFASVVRNGQILPEVLQVIGLAAKHDLVLETGHSSPKESLLLIAEAKRQGVQHILVTHAMTNPGGPMSLEEMQEAARLGAMLELVYSPLTDRQLQQEAEAIRTLGAASFVLSSDLGQPQNPLHTDGLLAMYKGLMANGVGASDIDLMSRRNPARLLGLDR
;
A
#
# COMPACT_ATOMS: atom_id res chain seq x y z
N MET A 1 94.17 -1.04 -1.33
CA MET A 1 93.29 -0.90 -0.16
C MET A 1 91.97 -0.33 -0.64
N MET A 2 90.97 -1.17 -0.78
CA MET A 2 89.64 -0.76 -1.28
C MET A 2 88.68 -0.66 -0.09
N HIS A 3 88.08 0.53 0.11
CA HIS A 3 87.07 0.74 1.10
C HIS A 3 85.70 0.42 0.48
N LEU A 4 84.99 -0.53 1.08
CA LEU A 4 83.62 -0.89 0.77
C LEU A 4 82.63 0.03 1.56
N SER A 5 81.73 0.65 0.84
CA SER A 5 80.69 1.47 1.36
C SER A 5 79.43 0.62 1.76
N PRO A 6 78.71 0.92 2.84
CA PRO A 6 77.61 0.11 3.29
C PRO A 6 76.26 0.53 2.57
N ASN A 7 75.50 -0.51 2.17
CA ASN A 7 74.23 -0.46 1.57
C ASN A 7 73.13 0.23 2.48
N ARG A 8 72.45 1.25 1.95
CA ARG A 8 71.23 1.82 2.53
C ARG A 8 70.02 1.02 2.08
N ILE A 9 69.40 0.33 3.02
CA ILE A 9 68.08 -0.32 2.80
C ILE A 9 66.99 0.78 2.94
N VAL A 10 66.36 1.11 1.82
CA VAL A 10 65.15 1.98 1.82
C VAL A 10 63.96 1.09 2.15
N ARG A 11 63.36 1.29 3.33
CA ARG A 11 62.08 0.67 3.67
C ARG A 11 60.95 1.53 3.06
N VAL A 12 60.27 1.00 2.06
CA VAL A 12 59.03 1.57 1.53
C VAL A 12 57.92 1.17 2.49
N VAL A 13 57.35 2.13 3.21
CA VAL A 13 56.12 1.95 3.98
C VAL A 13 54.96 2.22 3.07
N VAL A 14 54.25 1.16 2.67
CA VAL A 14 52.98 1.28 1.94
C VAL A 14 51.89 1.57 2.97
N LEU A 15 51.41 2.82 3.02
CA LEU A 15 50.22 3.20 3.76
C LEU A 15 48.98 2.77 2.95
N LEU A 16 48.35 1.68 3.39
CA LEU A 16 47.00 1.33 2.94
C LEU A 16 45.99 2.30 3.60
N ALA A 17 45.56 3.30 2.88
CA ALA A 17 44.39 4.11 3.25
C ALA A 17 43.15 3.26 3.05
N ALA A 18 42.58 2.73 4.13
CA ALA A 18 41.25 2.17 4.12
C ALA A 18 40.22 3.32 3.92
N ALA A 19 39.78 3.49 2.71
CA ALA A 19 38.63 4.36 2.43
C ALA A 19 37.39 3.71 3.03
N ALA A 20 37.01 4.12 4.24
CA ALA A 20 35.69 3.89 4.77
C ALA A 20 34.72 4.71 3.90
N GLY A 21 34.14 4.06 2.87
CA GLY A 21 33.04 4.62 2.12
C GLY A 21 31.86 4.79 3.07
N ALA A 22 31.67 6.00 3.59
CA ALA A 22 30.41 6.35 4.19
C ALA A 22 29.36 6.19 3.10
N LEU A 23 28.54 5.16 3.20
CA LEU A 23 27.30 5.02 2.40
C LEU A 23 26.48 6.27 2.71
N LEU A 24 26.48 7.24 1.79
CA LEU A 24 25.54 8.34 1.85
C LEU A 24 24.14 7.70 1.85
N PRO A 25 23.24 8.12 2.78
CA PRO A 25 21.89 7.60 2.78
C PRO A 25 21.29 7.83 1.38
N ASP A 26 20.69 6.79 0.82
CA ASP A 26 20.06 6.86 -0.48
C ASP A 26 19.01 7.99 -0.45
N ALA A 27 19.28 9.07 -1.17
CA ALA A 27 18.44 10.26 -1.18
C ALA A 27 17.01 9.96 -1.70
N SER A 28 16.82 8.82 -2.36
CA SER A 28 15.51 8.40 -2.89
C SER A 28 14.47 8.21 -1.79
N ALA A 29 14.84 7.66 -0.64
CA ALA A 29 13.93 7.42 0.48
C ALA A 29 13.47 8.69 1.22
N GLN A 30 14.11 9.82 0.95
CA GLN A 30 13.73 11.13 1.50
C GLN A 30 12.85 11.95 0.57
N THR A 31 12.46 11.38 -0.57
CA THR A 31 11.63 12.03 -1.60
C THR A 31 10.48 11.13 -2.02
N LEU A 32 9.49 11.69 -2.69
CA LEU A 32 8.39 10.95 -3.29
C LEU A 32 8.63 10.59 -4.77
N VAL A 33 9.82 10.90 -5.32
CA VAL A 33 10.13 10.59 -6.72
C VAL A 33 9.98 9.10 -6.99
N GLY A 34 9.11 8.76 -7.94
CA GLY A 34 8.78 7.38 -8.30
C GLY A 34 7.86 6.64 -7.32
N ALA A 35 7.46 7.25 -6.20
CA ALA A 35 6.56 6.63 -5.24
C ALA A 35 5.15 6.41 -5.83
N ILE A 36 4.45 5.43 -5.29
CA ILE A 36 3.06 5.11 -5.63
C ILE A 36 2.25 5.15 -4.33
N ASP A 37 1.25 6.02 -4.28
CA ASP A 37 0.26 6.01 -3.20
C ASP A 37 -0.88 5.06 -3.57
N PHE A 38 -0.95 3.92 -2.89
CA PHE A 38 -1.91 2.87 -3.22
C PHE A 38 -3.31 3.11 -2.64
N HIS A 39 -3.48 4.14 -1.79
CA HIS A 39 -4.70 4.39 -1.04
C HIS A 39 -4.86 5.89 -0.78
N ALA A 40 -5.47 6.60 -1.73
CA ALA A 40 -5.61 8.04 -1.68
C ALA A 40 -7.09 8.45 -1.82
N HIS A 41 -7.60 9.24 -0.87
CA HIS A 41 -8.94 9.79 -0.90
C HIS A 41 -8.95 11.24 -1.38
N GLY A 42 -9.93 11.62 -2.18
CA GLY A 42 -10.10 12.99 -2.66
C GLY A 42 -11.51 13.23 -3.20
N ASP A 43 -11.96 14.50 -3.20
CA ASP A 43 -13.22 14.87 -3.81
C ASP A 43 -13.21 14.68 -5.34
N PRO A 44 -14.38 14.37 -5.97
CA PRO A 44 -15.69 14.18 -5.33
C PRO A 44 -15.80 12.86 -4.57
N ASP A 45 -16.34 12.91 -3.36
CA ASP A 45 -16.63 11.75 -2.53
C ASP A 45 -17.95 12.00 -1.77
N GLY A 46 -18.58 10.95 -1.26
CA GLY A 46 -19.74 11.03 -0.38
C GLY A 46 -19.47 11.66 0.98
N THR A 47 -18.21 11.83 1.35
CA THR A 47 -17.73 12.55 2.54
C THR A 47 -16.75 13.65 2.14
N ALA A 48 -16.76 14.78 2.87
CA ALA A 48 -15.86 15.89 2.58
C ALA A 48 -14.39 15.45 2.63
N ARG A 49 -13.63 15.84 1.61
CA ARG A 49 -12.20 15.59 1.50
C ARG A 49 -11.40 16.89 1.56
N LYS A 50 -10.12 16.78 1.87
CA LYS A 50 -9.19 17.92 1.98
C LYS A 50 -8.87 18.56 0.63
N ILE A 51 -8.91 17.76 -0.43
CA ILE A 51 -8.47 18.13 -1.78
C ILE A 51 -9.28 17.34 -2.81
N ASP A 52 -9.53 17.90 -3.96
CA ASP A 52 -10.09 17.13 -5.06
C ASP A 52 -9.01 16.28 -5.76
N VAL A 53 -9.46 15.23 -6.48
CA VAL A 53 -8.53 14.26 -7.08
C VAL A 53 -7.68 14.83 -8.22
N ILE A 54 -8.11 15.91 -8.88
CA ILE A 54 -7.32 16.58 -9.93
C ILE A 54 -6.16 17.30 -9.28
N ASP A 55 -6.43 18.08 -8.23
CA ASP A 55 -5.39 18.79 -7.50
C ASP A 55 -4.48 17.85 -6.70
N LEU A 56 -5.02 16.73 -6.19
CA LEU A 56 -4.23 15.64 -5.62
C LEU A 56 -3.24 15.07 -6.66
N ALA A 57 -3.71 14.78 -7.87
CA ALA A 57 -2.86 14.26 -8.95
C ALA A 57 -1.79 15.29 -9.37
N LYS A 58 -2.13 16.59 -9.41
CA LYS A 58 -1.16 17.67 -9.66
C LYS A 58 -0.08 17.72 -8.56
N ALA A 59 -0.49 17.64 -7.29
CA ALA A 59 0.44 17.66 -6.16
C ALA A 59 1.37 16.42 -6.17
N ALA A 60 0.81 15.23 -6.40
CA ALA A 60 1.58 14.00 -6.53
C ALA A 60 2.57 14.06 -7.70
N LYS A 61 2.14 14.55 -8.87
CA LYS A 61 3.02 14.78 -10.02
C LYS A 61 4.13 15.78 -9.72
N ALA A 62 3.82 16.90 -9.08
CA ALA A 62 4.80 17.91 -8.69
C ALA A 62 5.84 17.36 -7.71
N ALA A 63 5.44 16.43 -6.84
CA ALA A 63 6.34 15.69 -5.95
C ALA A 63 7.15 14.58 -6.67
N GLY A 64 6.94 14.38 -7.98
CA GLY A 64 7.62 13.36 -8.78
C GLY A 64 7.10 11.95 -8.58
N MET A 65 5.92 11.77 -7.98
CA MET A 65 5.31 10.45 -7.80
C MET A 65 4.99 9.80 -9.15
N ARG A 66 5.08 8.48 -9.20
CA ARG A 66 4.75 7.69 -10.38
C ARG A 66 3.24 7.51 -10.55
N ALA A 67 2.55 7.17 -9.47
CA ALA A 67 1.13 6.86 -9.55
C ALA A 67 0.40 7.15 -8.23
N ILE A 68 -0.94 7.27 -8.35
CA ILE A 68 -1.88 7.24 -7.23
C ILE A 68 -3.04 6.28 -7.55
N VAL A 69 -3.59 5.64 -6.53
CA VAL A 69 -4.84 4.88 -6.60
C VAL A 69 -5.92 5.63 -5.84
N ILE A 70 -6.93 6.11 -6.55
CA ILE A 70 -8.06 6.83 -5.95
C ILE A 70 -9.02 5.81 -5.33
N LYS A 71 -9.32 5.97 -4.07
CA LYS A 71 -10.30 5.18 -3.33
C LYS A 71 -11.42 6.06 -2.80
N ASN A 72 -12.66 5.69 -3.09
CA ASN A 72 -13.86 6.19 -2.43
C ASN A 72 -14.63 5.00 -1.84
N HIS A 73 -15.39 5.24 -0.76
CA HIS A 73 -16.14 4.16 -0.10
C HIS A 73 -17.52 3.94 -0.73
N TYR A 74 -18.07 4.95 -1.40
CA TYR A 74 -19.48 5.02 -1.77
C TYR A 74 -19.72 4.95 -3.27
N GLU A 75 -18.66 4.99 -4.08
CA GLU A 75 -18.75 4.92 -5.54
C GLU A 75 -17.49 4.32 -6.17
N PRO A 76 -17.59 3.71 -7.38
CA PRO A 76 -16.43 3.26 -8.14
C PRO A 76 -15.63 4.43 -8.70
N THR A 77 -14.30 4.36 -8.65
CA THR A 77 -13.39 5.44 -9.05
C THR A 77 -12.67 5.22 -10.38
N ALA A 78 -12.96 4.13 -11.09
CA ALA A 78 -12.33 3.84 -12.38
C ALA A 78 -12.59 4.90 -13.46
N SER A 79 -13.81 5.44 -13.53
CA SER A 79 -14.17 6.54 -14.45
C SER A 79 -13.50 7.85 -14.06
N LEU A 80 -13.39 8.11 -12.77
CA LEU A 80 -12.69 9.27 -12.21
C LEU A 80 -11.20 9.21 -12.56
N ALA A 81 -10.55 8.07 -12.41
CA ALA A 81 -9.16 7.86 -12.81
C ALA A 81 -8.95 8.15 -14.31
N TYR A 82 -9.89 7.76 -15.18
CA TYR A 82 -9.85 8.08 -16.61
C TYR A 82 -9.86 9.59 -16.88
N ILE A 83 -10.72 10.34 -16.20
CA ILE A 83 -10.82 11.79 -16.36
C ILE A 83 -9.56 12.49 -15.82
N VAL A 84 -9.11 12.11 -14.62
CA VAL A 84 -7.92 12.69 -13.99
C VAL A 84 -6.66 12.49 -14.85
N ARG A 85 -6.48 11.32 -15.45
CA ARG A 85 -5.36 11.08 -16.38
C ARG A 85 -5.38 11.97 -17.62
N LYS A 86 -6.55 12.35 -18.09
CA LYS A 86 -6.68 13.29 -19.22
C LYS A 86 -6.32 14.72 -18.82
N GLU A 87 -6.74 15.12 -17.62
CA GLU A 87 -6.51 16.48 -17.10
C GLU A 87 -5.07 16.68 -16.61
N VAL A 88 -4.46 15.63 -16.03
CA VAL A 88 -3.11 15.68 -15.46
C VAL A 88 -2.20 14.64 -16.16
N PRO A 89 -1.80 14.86 -17.39
CA PRO A 89 -0.91 13.92 -18.09
C PRO A 89 0.46 13.85 -17.41
N GLY A 90 1.08 12.66 -17.44
CA GLY A 90 2.42 12.43 -16.87
C GLY A 90 2.44 11.95 -15.43
N ILE A 91 1.30 11.60 -14.89
CA ILE A 91 1.16 10.75 -13.70
C ILE A 91 0.19 9.61 -14.01
N GLU A 92 0.45 8.42 -13.50
CA GLU A 92 -0.48 7.30 -13.61
C GLU A 92 -1.52 7.39 -12.50
N VAL A 93 -2.81 7.28 -12.86
CA VAL A 93 -3.91 7.30 -11.90
C VAL A 93 -4.76 6.06 -12.11
N PHE A 94 -4.99 5.32 -11.05
CA PHE A 94 -5.85 4.15 -11.02
C PHE A 94 -7.01 4.40 -10.07
N GLY A 95 -8.02 3.56 -10.19
CA GLY A 95 -9.16 3.54 -9.30
C GLY A 95 -9.61 2.11 -9.04
N GLY A 96 -10.72 1.98 -8.36
CA GLY A 96 -11.27 0.69 -7.98
C GLY A 96 -12.72 0.80 -7.55
N ILE A 97 -13.13 -0.17 -6.73
CA ILE A 97 -14.45 -0.23 -6.14
C ILE A 97 -14.34 -0.77 -4.71
N SER A 98 -14.94 -0.06 -3.75
CA SER A 98 -15.20 -0.58 -2.40
C SER A 98 -16.59 -1.22 -2.38
N LEU A 99 -16.68 -2.46 -1.92
CA LEU A 99 -17.92 -3.25 -1.99
C LEU A 99 -18.83 -2.98 -0.77
N ASP A 100 -19.02 -1.69 -0.49
CA ASP A 100 -19.94 -1.22 0.54
C ASP A 100 -21.40 -1.22 0.04
N LEU A 101 -22.36 -1.01 0.93
CA LEU A 101 -23.81 -1.11 0.61
C LEU A 101 -24.26 -0.16 -0.48
N THR A 102 -23.60 1.00 -0.62
CA THR A 102 -23.92 2.01 -1.63
C THR A 102 -23.70 1.54 -3.07
N VAL A 103 -22.80 0.57 -3.28
CA VAL A 103 -22.58 -0.06 -4.60
C VAL A 103 -23.30 -1.41 -4.71
N GLY A 104 -24.19 -1.72 -3.75
CA GLY A 104 -24.96 -2.97 -3.69
C GLY A 104 -24.29 -4.07 -2.85
N GLY A 105 -23.38 -3.70 -1.93
CA GLY A 105 -22.63 -4.65 -1.11
C GLY A 105 -21.58 -5.43 -1.93
N VAL A 106 -21.36 -6.69 -1.59
CA VAL A 106 -20.50 -7.57 -2.38
C VAL A 106 -21.18 -7.90 -3.71
N ASN A 107 -20.93 -7.06 -4.71
CA ASN A 107 -21.61 -7.06 -6.00
C ASN A 107 -20.67 -7.46 -7.15
N PRO A 108 -20.66 -8.75 -7.58
CA PRO A 108 -19.82 -9.20 -8.69
C PRO A 108 -20.08 -8.47 -10.01
N ALA A 109 -21.36 -8.08 -10.28
CA ALA A 109 -21.69 -7.36 -11.49
C ALA A 109 -21.05 -5.97 -11.53
N ALA A 110 -20.99 -5.26 -10.41
CA ALA A 110 -20.33 -3.96 -10.32
C ALA A 110 -18.81 -4.10 -10.56
N VAL A 111 -18.16 -5.14 -10.03
CA VAL A 111 -16.75 -5.45 -10.30
C VAL A 111 -16.52 -5.73 -11.79
N GLU A 112 -17.32 -6.61 -12.40
CA GLU A 112 -17.21 -6.91 -13.84
C GLU A 112 -17.40 -5.66 -14.71
N TRP A 113 -18.35 -4.77 -14.38
CA TRP A 113 -18.55 -3.51 -15.12
C TRP A 113 -17.43 -2.50 -14.91
N MET A 114 -16.84 -2.43 -13.72
CA MET A 114 -15.65 -1.61 -13.45
C MET A 114 -14.50 -1.94 -14.41
N THR A 115 -14.27 -3.21 -14.71
CA THR A 115 -13.18 -3.61 -15.62
C THR A 115 -13.41 -3.18 -17.07
N LYS A 116 -14.65 -2.85 -17.45
CA LYS A 116 -15.03 -2.41 -18.79
C LYS A 116 -14.93 -0.89 -18.98
N VAL A 117 -14.66 -0.14 -17.91
CA VAL A 117 -14.47 1.31 -18.01
C VAL A 117 -13.28 1.60 -18.93
N LYS A 118 -13.48 2.53 -19.88
CA LYS A 118 -12.49 2.91 -20.87
C LYS A 118 -11.13 3.26 -20.21
N GLY A 119 -10.06 2.71 -20.75
CA GLY A 119 -8.70 2.90 -20.26
C GLY A 119 -8.18 1.76 -19.39
N GLY A 120 -9.06 0.94 -18.80
CA GLY A 120 -8.66 -0.19 -17.95
C GLY A 120 -8.01 0.26 -16.63
N TYR A 121 -8.39 1.43 -16.12
CA TYR A 121 -7.78 2.00 -14.91
C TYR A 121 -8.45 1.57 -13.61
N GLY A 122 -9.55 0.81 -13.67
CA GLY A 122 -10.13 0.12 -12.52
C GLY A 122 -9.29 -1.11 -12.18
N LYS A 123 -8.47 -1.03 -11.15
CA LYS A 123 -7.47 -2.05 -10.82
C LYS A 123 -7.65 -2.68 -9.46
N VAL A 124 -8.36 -2.03 -8.54
CA VAL A 124 -8.44 -2.46 -7.14
C VAL A 124 -9.89 -2.77 -6.76
N VAL A 125 -10.08 -3.88 -6.07
CA VAL A 125 -11.34 -4.27 -5.45
C VAL A 125 -11.11 -4.36 -3.96
N TRP A 126 -11.66 -3.42 -3.20
CA TRP A 126 -11.75 -3.54 -1.75
C TRP A 126 -13.00 -4.32 -1.37
N LEU A 127 -12.85 -5.38 -0.61
CA LEU A 127 -13.99 -5.98 0.08
C LEU A 127 -14.61 -4.95 1.02
N PRO A 128 -15.81 -5.18 1.59
CA PRO A 128 -16.53 -4.15 2.34
C PRO A 128 -15.64 -3.42 3.33
N THR A 129 -15.80 -2.09 3.37
CA THR A 129 -15.03 -1.18 4.23
C THR A 129 -15.93 -0.63 5.35
N PHE A 130 -16.44 0.58 5.26
CA PHE A 130 -17.26 1.18 6.33
C PHE A 130 -18.54 0.40 6.66
N ASP A 131 -19.06 -0.35 5.70
CA ASP A 131 -20.22 -1.21 5.88
C ASP A 131 -19.83 -2.68 6.16
N SER A 132 -18.54 -3.02 6.35
CA SER A 132 -18.17 -4.37 6.72
C SER A 132 -18.81 -4.80 8.04
N GLU A 133 -19.27 -6.06 8.11
CA GLU A 133 -19.85 -6.62 9.33
C GLU A 133 -18.88 -6.48 10.51
N ALA A 134 -17.60 -6.79 10.32
CA ALA A 134 -16.59 -6.74 11.35
C ALA A 134 -16.44 -5.33 11.94
N GLN A 135 -16.35 -4.28 11.10
CA GLN A 135 -16.27 -2.91 11.58
C GLN A 135 -17.58 -2.47 12.26
N VAL A 136 -18.75 -2.71 11.61
CA VAL A 136 -20.04 -2.29 12.14
C VAL A 136 -20.26 -2.86 13.55
N LEU A 137 -19.95 -4.14 13.76
CA LEU A 137 -20.08 -4.78 15.07
C LEU A 137 -19.05 -4.25 16.07
N ARG A 138 -17.82 -4.03 15.65
CA ARG A 138 -16.76 -3.47 16.50
C ARG A 138 -17.06 -2.05 16.96
N ASP A 139 -17.62 -1.24 16.07
CA ASP A 139 -18.08 0.14 16.36
C ASP A 139 -19.40 0.15 17.16
N LYS A 140 -19.97 -1.02 17.47
CA LYS A 140 -21.28 -1.17 18.14
C LYS A 140 -22.42 -0.49 17.40
N ARG A 141 -22.30 -0.35 16.05
CA ARG A 141 -23.38 0.14 15.21
C ARG A 141 -24.44 -0.96 15.02
N GLN A 142 -25.68 -0.56 14.88
CA GLN A 142 -26.77 -1.46 14.44
C GLN A 142 -26.81 -1.39 12.92
N GLY A 143 -26.51 -2.45 12.21
CA GLY A 143 -26.52 -2.55 10.75
C GLY A 143 -27.30 -1.47 9.97
N PRO A 144 -27.51 -1.59 8.71
CA PRO A 144 -27.12 -2.75 7.89
C PRO A 144 -25.60 -2.85 7.70
N PHE A 145 -25.16 -4.03 7.29
CA PHE A 145 -23.75 -4.30 6.97
C PHE A 145 -23.63 -5.30 5.81
N ALA A 146 -22.47 -5.31 5.18
CA ALA A 146 -22.10 -6.27 4.16
C ALA A 146 -21.16 -7.34 4.77
N SER A 147 -21.64 -8.59 4.77
CA SER A 147 -20.86 -9.74 5.28
C SER A 147 -19.97 -10.31 4.17
N VAL A 148 -18.83 -10.85 4.54
CA VAL A 148 -17.95 -11.61 3.62
C VAL A 148 -17.90 -13.11 3.99
N VAL A 149 -18.14 -13.43 5.27
CA VAL A 149 -18.13 -14.77 5.82
C VAL A 149 -19.37 -14.97 6.69
N ARG A 150 -19.98 -16.14 6.61
CA ARG A 150 -21.08 -16.54 7.52
C ARG A 150 -20.86 -17.97 7.97
N ASN A 151 -20.96 -18.20 9.29
CA ASN A 151 -20.74 -19.52 9.91
C ASN A 151 -19.38 -20.14 9.49
N GLY A 152 -18.34 -19.32 9.35
CA GLY A 152 -17.00 -19.76 8.97
C GLY A 152 -16.83 -20.09 7.48
N GLN A 153 -17.83 -19.83 6.63
CA GLN A 153 -17.80 -20.04 5.19
C GLN A 153 -17.86 -18.71 4.45
N ILE A 154 -17.00 -18.54 3.44
CA ILE A 154 -17.01 -17.39 2.53
C ILE A 154 -18.32 -17.43 1.72
N LEU A 155 -18.96 -16.27 1.59
CA LEU A 155 -20.24 -16.15 0.88
C LEU A 155 -20.07 -16.36 -0.65
N PRO A 156 -21.09 -16.91 -1.34
CA PRO A 156 -20.99 -17.20 -2.76
C PRO A 156 -20.65 -15.99 -3.64
N GLU A 157 -21.20 -14.82 -3.33
CA GLU A 157 -20.91 -13.56 -4.02
C GLU A 157 -19.46 -13.12 -3.84
N VAL A 158 -18.87 -13.36 -2.67
CA VAL A 158 -17.44 -13.10 -2.41
C VAL A 158 -16.56 -14.03 -3.22
N LEU A 159 -16.92 -15.32 -3.31
CA LEU A 159 -16.21 -16.28 -4.17
C LEU A 159 -16.23 -15.86 -5.64
N GLN A 160 -17.35 -15.29 -6.12
CA GLN A 160 -17.44 -14.76 -7.49
C GLN A 160 -16.54 -13.52 -7.67
N VAL A 161 -16.50 -12.59 -6.71
CA VAL A 161 -15.60 -11.43 -6.72
C VAL A 161 -14.14 -11.86 -6.76
N ILE A 162 -13.74 -12.84 -5.93
CA ILE A 162 -12.39 -13.40 -5.95
C ILE A 162 -12.07 -14.00 -7.34
N GLY A 163 -13.01 -14.75 -7.94
CA GLY A 163 -12.84 -15.27 -9.28
C GLY A 163 -12.69 -14.19 -10.36
N LEU A 164 -13.40 -13.08 -10.24
CA LEU A 164 -13.25 -11.93 -11.13
C LEU A 164 -11.89 -11.23 -10.93
N ALA A 165 -11.43 -11.11 -9.69
CA ALA A 165 -10.10 -10.56 -9.42
C ALA A 165 -8.99 -11.40 -10.08
N ALA A 166 -9.08 -12.73 -9.99
CA ALA A 166 -8.15 -13.63 -10.67
C ALA A 166 -8.25 -13.53 -12.20
N LYS A 167 -9.48 -13.51 -12.75
CA LYS A 167 -9.74 -13.45 -14.20
C LYS A 167 -9.22 -12.17 -14.85
N HIS A 168 -9.35 -11.04 -14.18
CA HIS A 168 -9.06 -9.72 -14.74
C HIS A 168 -7.75 -9.10 -14.21
N ASP A 169 -6.92 -9.89 -13.52
CA ASP A 169 -5.63 -9.45 -12.95
C ASP A 169 -5.80 -8.17 -12.09
N LEU A 170 -6.79 -8.22 -11.18
CA LEU A 170 -7.09 -7.14 -10.25
C LEU A 170 -6.37 -7.34 -8.92
N VAL A 171 -6.12 -6.26 -8.22
CA VAL A 171 -5.72 -6.30 -6.82
C VAL A 171 -6.95 -6.52 -5.97
N LEU A 172 -6.94 -7.58 -5.17
CA LEU A 172 -7.96 -7.85 -4.17
C LEU A 172 -7.47 -7.40 -2.80
N GLU A 173 -8.19 -6.47 -2.21
CA GLU A 173 -7.94 -6.01 -0.85
C GLU A 173 -8.98 -6.53 0.14
N THR A 174 -8.54 -6.83 1.37
CA THR A 174 -9.39 -7.44 2.40
C THR A 174 -10.45 -6.50 2.97
N GLY A 175 -10.36 -5.20 2.65
CA GLY A 175 -11.26 -4.19 3.22
C GLY A 175 -11.14 -4.10 4.74
N HIS A 176 -12.27 -3.85 5.41
CA HIS A 176 -12.30 -3.81 6.87
C HIS A 176 -12.80 -5.13 7.48
N SER A 177 -12.42 -6.24 6.86
CA SER A 177 -12.64 -7.58 7.41
C SER A 177 -11.83 -7.79 8.69
N SER A 178 -12.34 -8.62 9.60
CA SER A 178 -11.57 -9.05 10.78
C SER A 178 -10.32 -9.86 10.36
N PRO A 179 -9.30 -9.97 11.22
CA PRO A 179 -8.11 -10.77 10.92
C PRO A 179 -8.44 -12.21 10.50
N LYS A 180 -9.37 -12.86 11.20
CA LYS A 180 -9.81 -14.22 10.89
C LYS A 180 -10.48 -14.31 9.51
N GLU A 181 -11.35 -13.38 9.16
CA GLU A 181 -11.97 -13.32 7.83
C GLU A 181 -10.93 -13.05 6.76
N SER A 182 -10.02 -12.09 6.99
CA SER A 182 -8.94 -11.75 6.07
C SER A 182 -8.08 -12.97 5.73
N LEU A 183 -7.70 -13.79 6.71
CA LEU A 183 -6.92 -15.02 6.45
C LEU A 183 -7.70 -16.04 5.63
N LEU A 184 -9.00 -16.20 5.86
CA LEU A 184 -9.86 -17.05 5.03
C LEU A 184 -9.95 -16.55 3.58
N LEU A 185 -10.14 -15.25 3.42
CA LEU A 185 -10.24 -14.58 2.11
C LEU A 185 -8.93 -14.69 1.33
N ILE A 186 -7.77 -14.48 1.97
CA ILE A 186 -6.44 -14.60 1.36
C ILE A 186 -6.19 -16.05 0.91
N ALA A 187 -6.49 -17.02 1.77
CA ALA A 187 -6.31 -18.43 1.42
C ALA A 187 -7.14 -18.83 0.21
N GLU A 188 -8.39 -18.40 0.15
CA GLU A 188 -9.28 -18.64 -0.98
C GLU A 188 -8.85 -17.89 -2.25
N ALA A 189 -8.46 -16.61 -2.12
CA ALA A 189 -7.96 -15.82 -3.24
C ALA A 189 -6.73 -16.48 -3.88
N LYS A 190 -5.78 -16.94 -3.06
CA LYS A 190 -4.64 -17.72 -3.54
C LYS A 190 -5.06 -18.99 -4.23
N ARG A 191 -6.01 -19.74 -3.67
CA ARG A 191 -6.54 -20.98 -4.26
C ARG A 191 -7.18 -20.74 -5.64
N GLN A 192 -7.87 -19.62 -5.82
CA GLN A 192 -8.47 -19.23 -7.11
C GLN A 192 -7.48 -18.57 -8.08
N GLY A 193 -6.23 -18.38 -7.70
CA GLY A 193 -5.18 -17.85 -8.57
C GLY A 193 -5.10 -16.32 -8.62
N VAL A 194 -5.65 -15.59 -7.65
CA VAL A 194 -5.43 -14.14 -7.53
C VAL A 194 -3.94 -13.89 -7.29
N GLN A 195 -3.32 -13.10 -8.17
CA GLN A 195 -1.88 -12.82 -8.12
C GLN A 195 -1.55 -11.65 -7.18
N HIS A 196 -2.49 -10.72 -7.00
CA HIS A 196 -2.30 -9.46 -6.30
C HIS A 196 -3.28 -9.38 -5.13
N ILE A 197 -2.80 -9.68 -3.92
CA ILE A 197 -3.59 -9.67 -2.70
C ILE A 197 -2.94 -8.68 -1.73
N LEU A 198 -3.73 -7.75 -1.19
CA LEU A 198 -3.27 -6.76 -0.22
C LEU A 198 -4.17 -6.77 1.01
N VAL A 199 -3.58 -6.83 2.19
CA VAL A 199 -4.30 -6.66 3.45
C VAL A 199 -4.44 -5.16 3.71
N THR A 200 -5.66 -4.66 3.68
CA THR A 200 -5.98 -3.25 3.88
C THR A 200 -5.59 -2.82 5.30
N HIS A 201 -4.73 -1.79 5.42
CA HIS A 201 -4.16 -1.23 6.67
C HIS A 201 -4.03 -2.24 7.82
N ALA A 202 -3.13 -3.24 7.61
CA ALA A 202 -3.02 -4.43 8.45
C ALA A 202 -2.92 -4.17 9.96
N MET A 203 -2.23 -3.10 10.38
CA MET A 203 -2.01 -2.77 11.79
C MET A 203 -3.04 -1.80 12.39
N THR A 204 -3.87 -1.14 11.55
CA THR A 204 -4.84 -0.11 11.98
C THR A 204 -6.26 -0.37 11.50
N ASN A 205 -6.53 -1.57 10.98
CA ASN A 205 -7.81 -1.92 10.36
C ASN A 205 -9.00 -1.73 11.32
N PRO A 206 -10.03 -0.95 10.92
CA PRO A 206 -11.23 -0.76 11.76
C PRO A 206 -12.02 -2.05 12.05
N GLY A 207 -11.96 -3.05 11.19
CA GLY A 207 -12.54 -4.38 11.45
C GLY A 207 -11.75 -5.21 12.47
N GLY A 208 -10.52 -4.80 12.75
CA GLY A 208 -9.59 -5.39 13.73
C GLY A 208 -8.16 -5.39 13.18
N PRO A 209 -7.18 -4.82 13.91
CA PRO A 209 -5.77 -4.92 13.51
C PRO A 209 -5.29 -6.36 13.62
N MET A 210 -4.41 -6.77 12.70
CA MET A 210 -3.75 -8.07 12.76
C MET A 210 -2.64 -8.08 13.82
N SER A 211 -2.48 -9.19 14.50
CA SER A 211 -1.27 -9.49 15.27
C SER A 211 -0.08 -9.77 14.34
N LEU A 212 1.13 -9.80 14.89
CA LEU A 212 2.33 -10.12 14.12
C LEU A 212 2.26 -11.53 13.52
N GLU A 213 1.71 -12.49 14.26
CA GLU A 213 1.52 -13.88 13.80
C GLU A 213 0.50 -13.96 12.66
N GLU A 214 -0.59 -13.19 12.73
CA GLU A 214 -1.60 -13.13 11.67
C GLU A 214 -1.03 -12.45 10.40
N MET A 215 -0.25 -11.38 10.55
CA MET A 215 0.47 -10.75 9.44
C MET A 215 1.48 -11.72 8.80
N GLN A 216 2.22 -12.49 9.60
CA GLN A 216 3.15 -13.50 9.12
C GLN A 216 2.42 -14.58 8.30
N GLU A 217 1.26 -15.04 8.79
CA GLU A 217 0.46 -16.03 8.07
C GLU A 217 -0.11 -15.46 6.76
N ALA A 218 -0.60 -14.22 6.77
CA ALA A 218 -1.07 -13.54 5.55
C ALA A 218 0.06 -13.43 4.50
N ALA A 219 1.27 -13.02 4.93
CA ALA A 219 2.44 -12.93 4.05
C ALA A 219 2.86 -14.31 3.51
N ARG A 220 2.83 -15.36 4.34
CA ARG A 220 3.12 -16.75 3.94
C ARG A 220 2.11 -17.25 2.89
N LEU A 221 0.88 -16.85 2.99
CA LEU A 221 -0.17 -17.12 2.00
C LEU A 221 0.03 -16.33 0.70
N GLY A 222 0.91 -15.33 0.66
CA GLY A 222 1.27 -14.56 -0.52
C GLY A 222 0.60 -13.20 -0.62
N ALA A 223 -0.08 -12.73 0.44
CA ALA A 223 -0.58 -11.37 0.50
C ALA A 223 0.52 -10.39 0.88
N MET A 224 0.44 -9.16 0.38
CA MET A 224 1.17 -8.01 0.93
C MET A 224 0.34 -7.35 2.04
N LEU A 225 1.00 -6.58 2.87
CA LEU A 225 0.44 -5.92 4.05
C LEU A 225 0.54 -4.41 3.86
N GLU A 226 -0.57 -3.71 3.86
CA GLU A 226 -0.59 -2.27 3.76
C GLU A 226 -0.34 -1.63 5.12
N LEU A 227 0.62 -0.71 5.20
CA LEU A 227 0.81 0.24 6.28
C LEU A 227 0.42 1.62 5.79
N VAL A 228 -0.37 2.34 6.59
CA VAL A 228 -0.92 3.64 6.20
C VAL A 228 -0.55 4.71 7.20
N TYR A 229 -0.59 5.97 6.73
CA TYR A 229 -0.52 7.11 7.65
C TYR A 229 -1.69 7.02 8.63
N SER A 230 -1.38 6.91 9.90
CA SER A 230 -2.31 7.25 10.97
C SER A 230 -1.66 8.37 11.79
N PRO A 231 -2.34 9.08 12.70
CA PRO A 231 -1.65 10.08 13.51
C PRO A 231 -0.37 9.49 14.07
N LEU A 232 0.78 9.80 13.42
CA LEU A 232 2.06 9.13 13.60
C LEU A 232 2.57 9.37 15.02
N THR A 233 2.25 8.45 15.91
CA THR A 233 2.84 8.41 17.25
C THR A 233 4.15 7.65 17.19
N ASP A 234 5.13 8.01 18.02
CA ASP A 234 6.40 7.28 18.13
C ASP A 234 6.18 5.78 18.38
N ARG A 235 5.19 5.45 19.20
CA ARG A 235 4.84 4.07 19.51
C ARG A 235 4.40 3.30 18.27
N GLN A 236 3.58 3.89 17.43
CA GLN A 236 3.08 3.25 16.22
C GLN A 236 4.21 3.05 15.22
N LEU A 237 5.03 4.09 14.98
CA LEU A 237 6.19 3.99 14.10
C LEU A 237 7.19 2.92 14.56
N GLN A 238 7.38 2.77 15.88
CA GLN A 238 8.21 1.70 16.45
C GLN A 238 7.61 0.32 16.16
N GLN A 239 6.29 0.15 16.33
CA GLN A 239 5.60 -1.13 16.07
C GLN A 239 5.65 -1.49 14.58
N GLU A 240 5.41 -0.51 13.69
CA GLU A 240 5.51 -0.72 12.24
C GLU A 240 6.96 -1.08 11.82
N ALA A 241 7.96 -0.36 12.34
CA ALA A 241 9.36 -0.67 12.09
C ALA A 241 9.76 -2.07 12.59
N GLU A 242 9.23 -2.50 13.73
CA GLU A 242 9.44 -3.86 14.25
C GLU A 242 8.80 -4.91 13.35
N ALA A 243 7.56 -4.70 12.89
CA ALA A 243 6.89 -5.59 11.96
C ALA A 243 7.66 -5.70 10.63
N ILE A 244 8.15 -4.57 10.09
CA ILE A 244 8.97 -4.55 8.87
C ILE A 244 10.27 -5.34 9.06
N ARG A 245 10.97 -5.17 10.19
CA ARG A 245 12.20 -5.93 10.47
C ARG A 245 11.94 -7.43 10.63
N THR A 246 10.81 -7.80 11.22
CA THR A 246 10.46 -9.19 11.50
C THR A 246 10.00 -9.95 10.25
N LEU A 247 9.16 -9.32 9.42
CA LEU A 247 8.53 -9.97 8.27
C LEU A 247 9.25 -9.66 6.95
N GLY A 248 10.14 -8.66 6.94
CA GLY A 248 10.84 -8.17 5.76
C GLY A 248 10.03 -7.19 4.92
N ALA A 249 10.70 -6.15 4.41
CA ALA A 249 10.08 -5.07 3.61
C ALA A 249 9.37 -5.58 2.34
N ALA A 250 9.75 -6.76 1.82
CA ALA A 250 9.09 -7.38 0.67
C ALA A 250 7.61 -7.72 0.93
N SER A 251 7.20 -7.81 2.19
CA SER A 251 5.82 -8.11 2.58
C SER A 251 4.94 -6.87 2.70
N PHE A 252 5.48 -5.67 2.58
CA PHE A 252 4.74 -4.44 2.90
C PHE A 252 4.59 -3.48 1.72
N VAL A 253 3.51 -2.69 1.77
CA VAL A 253 3.26 -1.51 0.94
C VAL A 253 3.01 -0.32 1.87
N LEU A 254 3.60 0.84 1.56
CA LEU A 254 3.33 2.10 2.26
C LEU A 254 2.36 2.92 1.43
N SER A 255 1.22 3.28 2.02
CA SER A 255 0.17 4.10 1.41
C SER A 255 -0.20 5.26 2.34
N SER A 256 -0.93 6.24 1.82
CA SER A 256 -1.32 7.37 2.67
C SER A 256 -2.58 7.12 3.49
N ASP A 257 -3.63 6.58 2.91
CA ASP A 257 -5.00 6.57 3.46
C ASP A 257 -5.44 7.99 3.88
N LEU A 258 -4.91 9.01 3.19
CA LEU A 258 -5.18 10.42 3.49
C LEU A 258 -6.27 10.98 2.57
N GLY A 259 -6.77 12.15 2.96
CA GLY A 259 -7.84 12.88 2.31
C GLY A 259 -8.84 13.46 3.31
N GLN A 260 -8.78 13.06 4.57
CA GLN A 260 -9.65 13.59 5.62
C GLN A 260 -9.28 15.07 5.90
N PRO A 261 -10.26 15.98 6.06
CA PRO A 261 -10.01 17.43 6.15
C PRO A 261 -9.02 17.86 7.24
N GLN A 262 -8.99 17.13 8.36
CA GLN A 262 -8.12 17.42 9.52
C GLN A 262 -6.68 16.90 9.37
N ASN A 263 -6.43 15.98 8.44
CA ASN A 263 -5.13 15.34 8.25
C ASN A 263 -4.22 16.17 7.31
N PRO A 264 -2.91 15.90 7.24
CA PRO A 264 -2.02 16.52 6.25
C PRO A 264 -2.42 16.17 4.81
N LEU A 265 -1.81 16.82 3.84
CA LEU A 265 -1.89 16.38 2.45
C LEU A 265 -1.17 15.03 2.27
N HIS A 266 -1.57 14.26 1.28
CA HIS A 266 -1.02 12.93 0.96
C HIS A 266 0.51 12.94 0.86
N THR A 267 1.06 13.91 0.13
CA THR A 267 2.51 14.07 -0.04
C THR A 267 3.23 14.34 1.28
N ASP A 268 2.65 15.20 2.12
CA ASP A 268 3.25 15.54 3.41
C ASP A 268 3.20 14.36 4.39
N GLY A 269 2.06 13.66 4.42
CA GLY A 269 1.87 12.48 5.26
C GLY A 269 2.78 11.33 4.89
N LEU A 270 2.91 11.02 3.59
CA LEU A 270 3.84 9.99 3.12
C LEU A 270 5.30 10.33 3.48
N LEU A 271 5.73 11.57 3.26
CA LEU A 271 7.07 12.00 3.64
C LEU A 271 7.30 11.91 5.16
N ALA A 272 6.30 12.29 5.96
CA ALA A 272 6.37 12.17 7.41
C ALA A 272 6.49 10.70 7.86
N MET A 273 5.70 9.80 7.25
CA MET A 273 5.75 8.36 7.50
C MET A 273 7.12 7.77 7.15
N TYR A 274 7.66 8.07 5.96
CA TYR A 274 8.99 7.58 5.55
C TYR A 274 10.09 8.06 6.52
N LYS A 275 10.10 9.34 6.89
CA LYS A 275 11.04 9.89 7.86
C LYS A 275 10.90 9.22 9.23
N GLY A 276 9.67 9.01 9.68
CA GLY A 276 9.38 8.33 10.95
C GLY A 276 9.88 6.90 11.00
N LEU A 277 9.63 6.12 9.94
CA LEU A 277 10.13 4.74 9.82
C LEU A 277 11.66 4.70 9.76
N MET A 278 12.29 5.59 9.00
CA MET A 278 13.75 5.69 8.94
C MET A 278 14.37 6.05 10.29
N ALA A 279 13.76 6.98 11.04
CA ALA A 279 14.20 7.33 12.40
C ALA A 279 14.08 6.14 13.37
N ASN A 280 13.21 5.17 13.07
CA ASN A 280 13.06 3.92 13.81
C ASN A 280 13.87 2.74 13.20
N GLY A 281 14.85 3.04 12.35
CA GLY A 281 15.83 2.06 11.84
C GLY A 281 15.41 1.28 10.60
N VAL A 282 14.33 1.67 9.91
CA VAL A 282 14.00 1.10 8.58
C VAL A 282 14.95 1.68 7.54
N GLY A 283 15.58 0.82 6.75
CA GLY A 283 16.56 1.24 5.75
C GLY A 283 15.94 1.98 4.56
N ALA A 284 16.72 2.85 3.91
CA ALA A 284 16.27 3.60 2.72
C ALA A 284 15.86 2.65 1.58
N SER A 285 16.58 1.54 1.40
CA SER A 285 16.24 0.49 0.42
C SER A 285 14.91 -0.20 0.72
N ASP A 286 14.56 -0.33 2.00
CA ASP A 286 13.30 -0.92 2.42
C ASP A 286 12.13 0.04 2.14
N ILE A 287 12.33 1.33 2.44
CA ILE A 287 11.36 2.37 2.05
C ILE A 287 11.15 2.38 0.52
N ASP A 288 12.24 2.31 -0.27
CA ASP A 288 12.14 2.23 -1.74
C ASP A 288 11.33 0.99 -2.18
N LEU A 289 11.62 -0.16 -1.59
CA LEU A 289 10.90 -1.40 -1.91
C LEU A 289 9.40 -1.27 -1.63
N MET A 290 9.05 -0.78 -0.44
CA MET A 290 7.67 -0.68 0.04
C MET A 290 6.86 0.44 -0.61
N SER A 291 7.49 1.52 -1.02
CA SER A 291 6.80 2.71 -1.57
C SER A 291 6.81 2.78 -3.10
N ARG A 292 7.64 2.00 -3.78
CA ARG A 292 7.81 2.05 -5.25
C ARG A 292 7.65 0.68 -5.89
N ARG A 293 8.51 -0.29 -5.53
CA ARG A 293 8.58 -1.57 -6.24
C ARG A 293 7.42 -2.51 -5.91
N ASN A 294 7.07 -2.65 -4.64
CA ASN A 294 5.95 -3.49 -4.23
C ASN A 294 4.60 -2.99 -4.78
N PRO A 295 4.23 -1.70 -4.62
CA PRO A 295 2.98 -1.21 -5.22
C PRO A 295 3.01 -1.22 -6.76
N ALA A 296 4.17 -1.02 -7.40
CA ALA A 296 4.29 -1.17 -8.86
C ALA A 296 3.98 -2.61 -9.30
N ARG A 297 4.48 -3.61 -8.56
CA ARG A 297 4.19 -5.03 -8.83
C ARG A 297 2.70 -5.32 -8.70
N LEU A 298 2.03 -4.83 -7.65
CA LEU A 298 0.59 -5.00 -7.49
C LEU A 298 -0.22 -4.41 -8.65
N LEU A 299 0.22 -3.30 -9.22
CA LEU A 299 -0.45 -2.65 -10.35
C LEU A 299 0.00 -3.18 -11.72
N GLY A 300 0.93 -4.13 -11.78
CA GLY A 300 1.49 -4.65 -13.02
C GLY A 300 2.34 -3.63 -13.78
N LEU A 301 2.99 -2.69 -13.06
CA LEU A 301 3.83 -1.62 -13.60
C LEU A 301 5.33 -1.94 -13.62
N ASP A 302 5.72 -3.10 -13.20
CA ASP A 302 7.12 -3.57 -13.10
C ASP A 302 7.59 -4.34 -14.35
N ARG A 303 6.77 -4.33 -15.42
CA ARG A 303 7.03 -4.99 -16.71
C ARG A 303 7.68 -4.06 -17.71
#